data_e195f72590a19b647c87f1621bee9ae3
#
_entry.id   e195f72590a19b647c87f1621bee9ae3
#
_cell.length_a   1.000
_cell.length_b   1.000
_cell.length_c   1.000
_cell.angle_alpha   90.00
_cell.angle_beta   90.00
_cell.angle_gamma   90.00
#
_symmetry.space_group_name_H-M   'P 1'
#
loop_
_entity.id
_entity.type
_entity.pdbx_description
1 polymer ?
#
loop_
_entity_poly.entity_id
_entity_poly.type
_entity_poly.pdbx_seq_one_letter_code
_entity_poly.pdbx_strand_id
1 'polypeptide(L)'
;MAFDAPLKIGLTCYPTVGGSGILATALGEELARRGHELHFISYERPFRLPSDVPRIHFHAVEVNDYGLFKYPDYTLPLSVKMAEVSRDFGLDILHVHYAVPHATAAILARSMLPPAQQPRVVTTLHGTDTTLLGRDAHYGPAIRHALACSDAVTAVSGFLRDETHRLLQVDRPIDVIHNFFTPRPPRRGRDEVRRELGVRDGEAMLLHHSNLRPLKRVDLLLEAVARVRPREGFKLVVLAGEPFEPFASDVRRLGLEGRVIVREKVNEVEEYLAAADIALVTSETESFCLSILEAMCFACPSVATRVGGIPEVIEADRSGLLVPFGEADAIARALEDLIRHPDRRAAMGRAAQERARARFSADAIVPRYESVYRRVRGE
;
A
#
# COMPACT_ATOMS: atom_id res chain seq x y z
N MET A 1 8.07 21.48 -14.06
CA MET A 1 8.94 22.61 -13.64
C MET A 1 9.64 22.20 -12.37
N ALA A 2 10.95 22.45 -12.25
CA ALA A 2 11.68 22.19 -11.01
C ALA A 2 11.23 23.20 -9.93
N PHE A 3 11.40 22.86 -8.66
CA PHE A 3 11.26 23.83 -7.57
C PHE A 3 12.39 24.86 -7.66
N ASP A 4 12.10 26.13 -7.38
CA ASP A 4 13.12 27.18 -7.31
C ASP A 4 14.09 26.94 -6.15
N ALA A 5 13.64 26.26 -5.09
CA ALA A 5 14.46 25.81 -3.97
C ALA A 5 13.98 24.43 -3.44
N PRO A 6 14.91 23.58 -2.93
CA PRO A 6 14.55 22.33 -2.26
C PRO A 6 13.62 22.57 -1.06
N LEU A 7 12.58 21.75 -0.91
CA LEU A 7 11.71 21.78 0.26
C LEU A 7 12.29 20.92 1.39
N LYS A 8 12.00 21.31 2.63
CA LYS A 8 12.22 20.53 3.84
C LYS A 8 10.89 19.90 4.27
N ILE A 9 10.81 18.58 4.16
CA ILE A 9 9.56 17.83 4.30
C ILE A 9 9.66 16.86 5.48
N GLY A 10 8.83 17.08 6.50
CA GLY A 10 8.58 16.10 7.54
C GLY A 10 7.61 15.04 7.01
N LEU A 11 7.98 13.77 7.09
CA LEU A 11 7.16 12.66 6.63
C LEU A 11 6.88 11.69 7.78
N THR A 12 5.58 11.39 8.00
CA THR A 12 5.15 10.49 9.09
C THR A 12 4.24 9.40 8.55
N CYS A 13 4.57 8.16 8.91
CA CYS A 13 3.79 6.96 8.60
C CYS A 13 3.94 5.93 9.71
N TYR A 14 3.13 4.87 9.68
CA TYR A 14 3.42 3.69 10.48
C TYR A 14 4.67 3.00 9.94
N PRO A 15 5.67 2.66 10.78
CA PRO A 15 6.94 2.07 10.35
C PRO A 15 6.83 0.59 9.96
N THR A 16 5.63 0.03 9.93
CA THR A 16 5.34 -1.38 9.67
C THR A 16 5.53 -1.79 8.22
N VAL A 17 5.64 -3.11 7.96
CA VAL A 17 5.72 -3.75 6.62
C VAL A 17 4.39 -3.63 5.83
N GLY A 18 3.51 -2.71 6.19
CA GLY A 18 2.26 -2.47 5.47
C GLY A 18 2.45 -1.59 4.23
N GLY A 19 1.50 -1.68 3.28
CA GLY A 19 1.57 -0.94 2.01
C GLY A 19 1.74 0.57 2.15
N SER A 20 1.15 1.19 3.17
CA SER A 20 1.30 2.63 3.45
C SER A 20 2.71 3.01 3.93
N GLY A 21 3.35 2.16 4.75
CA GLY A 21 4.73 2.38 5.21
C GLY A 21 5.73 2.25 4.05
N ILE A 22 5.55 1.23 3.20
CA ILE A 22 6.36 1.03 1.99
C ILE A 22 6.22 2.23 1.05
N LEU A 23 4.99 2.70 0.82
CA LEU A 23 4.74 3.86 -0.04
C LEU A 23 5.37 5.13 0.51
N ALA A 24 5.20 5.42 1.81
CA ALA A 24 5.76 6.62 2.43
C ALA A 24 7.29 6.63 2.36
N THR A 25 7.92 5.46 2.58
CA THR A 25 9.37 5.31 2.44
C THR A 25 9.82 5.55 1.00
N ALA A 26 9.16 4.91 0.03
CA ALA A 26 9.48 5.09 -1.39
C ALA A 26 9.26 6.55 -1.84
N LEU A 27 8.21 7.21 -1.37
CA LEU A 27 7.96 8.63 -1.66
C LEU A 27 9.08 9.50 -1.12
N GLY A 28 9.52 9.27 0.12
CA GLY A 28 10.63 10.02 0.71
C GLY A 28 11.95 9.82 -0.04
N GLU A 29 12.28 8.58 -0.44
CA GLU A 29 13.47 8.29 -1.26
C GLU A 29 13.43 9.04 -2.60
N GLU A 30 12.27 9.03 -3.27
CA GLU A 30 12.09 9.70 -4.56
C GLU A 30 12.17 11.23 -4.44
N LEU A 31 11.58 11.82 -3.40
CA LEU A 31 11.67 13.25 -3.12
C LEU A 31 13.12 13.66 -2.79
N ALA A 32 13.85 12.84 -2.02
CA ALA A 32 15.27 13.09 -1.73
C ALA A 32 16.13 13.04 -3.00
N ARG A 33 15.88 12.07 -3.91
CA ARG A 33 16.55 12.04 -5.23
C ARG A 33 16.26 13.27 -6.09
N ARG A 34 15.09 13.87 -5.92
CA ARG A 34 14.68 15.09 -6.61
C ARG A 34 15.23 16.36 -5.94
N GLY A 35 15.99 16.21 -4.85
CA GLY A 35 16.74 17.28 -4.20
C GLY A 35 16.09 17.82 -2.93
N HIS A 36 14.92 17.36 -2.52
CA HIS A 36 14.28 17.75 -1.27
C HIS A 36 15.01 17.17 -0.04
N GLU A 37 14.85 17.79 1.12
CA GLU A 37 15.34 17.31 2.41
C GLU A 37 14.19 16.64 3.18
N LEU A 38 14.39 15.39 3.60
CA LEU A 38 13.37 14.54 4.19
C LEU A 38 13.66 14.24 5.65
N HIS A 39 12.66 14.47 6.51
CA HIS A 39 12.71 14.22 7.94
C HIS A 39 11.62 13.20 8.29
N PHE A 40 11.99 11.91 8.38
CA PHE A 40 11.06 10.88 8.84
C PHE A 40 10.89 10.96 10.35
N ILE A 41 9.63 11.07 10.80
CA ILE A 41 9.27 11.22 12.22
C ILE A 41 8.36 10.05 12.59
N SER A 42 8.85 9.08 13.39
CA SER A 42 8.13 7.87 13.77
C SER A 42 8.75 7.22 15.01
N TYR A 43 8.03 6.31 15.70
CA TYR A 43 8.55 5.60 16.88
C TYR A 43 9.63 4.56 16.56
N GLU A 44 9.69 4.08 15.31
CA GLU A 44 10.73 3.20 14.79
C GLU A 44 11.12 3.62 13.38
N ARG A 45 12.34 3.26 12.95
CA ARG A 45 12.76 3.50 11.57
C ARG A 45 11.85 2.74 10.61
N PRO A 46 11.22 3.41 9.64
CA PRO A 46 10.33 2.77 8.68
C PRO A 46 11.01 1.63 7.91
N PHE A 47 10.25 0.57 7.68
CA PHE A 47 10.72 -0.58 6.91
C PHE A 47 11.26 -0.13 5.54
N ARG A 48 12.41 -0.66 5.16
CA ARG A 48 13.15 -0.32 3.93
C ARG A 48 13.73 1.11 3.86
N LEU A 49 13.59 1.95 4.90
CA LEU A 49 14.24 3.26 4.88
C LEU A 49 15.76 3.08 4.96
N PRO A 50 16.51 3.50 3.91
CA PRO A 50 17.97 3.33 3.90
C PRO A 50 18.63 4.19 5.00
N SER A 51 19.78 3.72 5.52
CA SER A 51 20.53 4.40 6.59
C SER A 51 21.39 5.54 6.08
N ASP A 52 21.88 5.45 4.84
CA ASP A 52 22.99 6.29 4.35
C ASP A 52 22.63 7.06 3.07
N VAL A 53 21.38 7.50 2.95
CA VAL A 53 20.97 8.36 1.84
C VAL A 53 21.13 9.82 2.24
N PRO A 54 21.92 10.60 1.52
CA PRO A 54 21.99 12.04 1.72
C PRO A 54 20.60 12.68 1.68
N ARG A 55 20.33 13.67 2.53
CA ARG A 55 19.05 14.39 2.64
C ARG A 55 17.89 13.59 3.25
N ILE A 56 18.14 12.39 3.83
CA ILE A 56 17.15 11.66 4.60
C ILE A 56 17.59 11.58 6.06
N HIS A 57 16.77 12.13 6.93
CA HIS A 57 16.98 12.16 8.38
C HIS A 57 15.87 11.36 9.06
N PHE A 58 16.21 10.68 10.14
CA PHE A 58 15.24 9.93 10.94
C PHE A 58 15.21 10.48 12.37
N HIS A 59 14.03 10.79 12.86
CA HIS A 59 13.76 11.31 14.19
C HIS A 59 12.86 10.33 14.94
N ALA A 60 13.42 9.67 15.94
CA ALA A 60 12.67 8.73 16.78
C ALA A 60 11.71 9.48 17.71
N VAL A 61 10.47 8.99 17.80
CA VAL A 61 9.48 9.42 18.77
C VAL A 61 9.58 8.49 19.96
N GLU A 62 9.98 9.00 21.10
CA GLU A 62 10.00 8.25 22.35
C GLU A 62 8.60 8.21 22.95
N VAL A 63 8.06 7.01 23.11
CA VAL A 63 6.77 6.78 23.76
C VAL A 63 7.06 6.26 25.16
N ASN A 64 6.84 7.11 26.16
CA ASN A 64 7.04 6.72 27.54
C ASN A 64 5.89 5.86 28.04
N ASP A 65 6.22 4.74 28.69
CA ASP A 65 5.28 3.95 29.47
C ASP A 65 5.18 4.57 30.88
N TYR A 66 4.20 5.44 31.06
CA TYR A 66 3.97 6.07 32.35
C TYR A 66 2.90 5.26 33.10
N GLY A 67 3.27 4.68 34.23
CA GLY A 67 2.45 3.73 34.98
C GLY A 67 1.07 4.18 35.43
N LEU A 68 0.75 5.49 35.31
CA LEU A 68 -0.63 6.00 35.54
C LEU A 68 -1.52 5.87 34.30
N PHE A 69 -0.96 5.69 33.11
CA PHE A 69 -1.73 5.52 31.88
C PHE A 69 -2.00 4.03 31.63
N LYS A 70 -3.27 3.69 31.48
CA LYS A 70 -3.66 2.31 31.13
C LYS A 70 -3.14 1.90 29.75
N TYR A 71 -3.00 2.88 28.83
CA TYR A 71 -2.52 2.68 27.47
C TYR A 71 -1.46 3.73 27.14
N PRO A 72 -0.33 3.35 26.50
CA PRO A 72 0.65 4.30 26.02
C PRO A 72 0.01 5.30 25.04
N ASP A 73 0.26 6.59 25.23
CA ASP A 73 -0.17 7.63 24.30
C ASP A 73 0.95 7.89 23.26
N TYR A 74 0.65 7.66 22.00
CA TYR A 74 1.57 7.95 20.90
C TYR A 74 1.36 9.34 20.31
N THR A 75 0.13 9.85 20.33
CA THR A 75 -0.25 11.07 19.60
C THR A 75 0.44 12.31 20.17
N LEU A 76 0.50 12.45 21.49
CA LEU A 76 1.14 13.60 22.11
C LEU A 76 2.66 13.61 21.92
N PRO A 77 3.42 12.55 22.22
CA PRO A 77 4.85 12.49 21.92
C PRO A 77 5.17 12.74 20.45
N LEU A 78 4.37 12.19 19.52
CA LEU A 78 4.52 12.46 18.10
C LEU A 78 4.31 13.94 17.76
N SER A 79 3.30 14.58 18.34
CA SER A 79 3.02 16.00 18.11
C SER A 79 4.18 16.89 18.59
N VAL A 80 4.71 16.60 19.78
CA VAL A 80 5.88 17.32 20.33
C VAL A 80 7.09 17.14 19.42
N LYS A 81 7.40 15.90 19.01
CA LYS A 81 8.53 15.62 18.11
C LYS A 81 8.36 16.31 16.75
N MET A 82 7.16 16.33 16.18
CA MET A 82 6.87 17.06 14.94
C MET A 82 7.12 18.58 15.12
N ALA A 83 6.71 19.16 16.26
CA ALA A 83 6.93 20.57 16.53
C ALA A 83 8.43 20.89 16.71
N GLU A 84 9.17 20.05 17.45
CA GLU A 84 10.63 20.18 17.62
C GLU A 84 11.34 20.15 16.26
N VAL A 85 11.11 19.11 15.46
CA VAL A 85 11.76 18.95 14.15
C VAL A 85 11.35 20.09 13.20
N SER A 86 10.10 20.53 13.22
CA SER A 86 9.65 21.67 12.40
C SER A 86 10.39 22.95 12.76
N ARG A 87 10.56 23.24 14.07
CA ARG A 87 11.27 24.42 14.56
C ARG A 87 12.77 24.33 14.25
N ASP A 88 13.41 23.19 14.57
CA ASP A 88 14.87 23.06 14.55
C ASP A 88 15.41 22.99 13.11
N PHE A 89 14.64 22.45 12.17
CA PHE A 89 15.04 22.32 10.77
C PHE A 89 14.29 23.27 9.83
N GLY A 90 13.26 23.97 10.30
CA GLY A 90 12.46 24.88 9.48
C GLY A 90 11.70 24.14 8.40
N LEU A 91 10.87 23.16 8.78
CA LEU A 91 10.10 22.38 7.82
C LEU A 91 9.08 23.23 7.05
N ASP A 92 9.03 23.06 5.74
CA ASP A 92 8.04 23.68 4.86
C ASP A 92 6.70 22.91 4.89
N ILE A 93 6.79 21.58 4.91
CA ILE A 93 5.67 20.65 4.83
C ILE A 93 5.76 19.61 5.95
N LEU A 94 4.62 19.32 6.57
CA LEU A 94 4.38 18.06 7.29
C LEU A 94 3.45 17.21 6.42
N HIS A 95 3.99 16.21 5.74
CA HIS A 95 3.22 15.24 4.99
C HIS A 95 2.99 13.99 5.84
N VAL A 96 1.75 13.75 6.18
CA VAL A 96 1.34 12.67 7.07
C VAL A 96 0.46 11.66 6.36
N HIS A 97 0.73 10.40 6.59
CA HIS A 97 -0.06 9.29 6.10
C HIS A 97 -1.02 8.82 7.19
N TYR A 98 -2.32 8.81 6.91
CA TYR A 98 -3.48 8.64 7.79
C TYR A 98 -3.94 9.91 8.53
N ALA A 99 -5.25 10.05 8.61
CA ALA A 99 -5.90 11.14 9.35
C ALA A 99 -5.68 11.02 10.87
N VAL A 100 -5.75 9.81 11.41
CA VAL A 100 -5.46 9.52 12.82
C VAL A 100 -4.44 8.37 12.91
N PRO A 101 -3.44 8.48 13.80
CA PRO A 101 -3.17 9.61 14.69
C PRO A 101 -2.35 10.72 14.03
N HIS A 102 -1.83 10.52 12.80
CA HIS A 102 -0.74 11.32 12.25
C HIS A 102 -1.16 12.74 11.88
N ALA A 103 -2.30 12.94 11.17
CA ALA A 103 -2.75 14.31 10.87
C ALA A 103 -3.21 15.04 12.14
N THR A 104 -3.86 14.36 13.08
CA THR A 104 -4.22 14.93 14.38
C THR A 104 -2.97 15.42 15.14
N ALA A 105 -1.91 14.62 15.12
CA ALA A 105 -0.62 14.99 15.72
C ALA A 105 0.03 16.18 15.02
N ALA A 106 0.01 16.21 13.68
CA ALA A 106 0.58 17.31 12.90
C ALA A 106 -0.16 18.65 13.13
N ILE A 107 -1.48 18.61 13.26
CA ILE A 107 -2.28 19.81 13.56
C ILE A 107 -1.97 20.32 14.96
N LEU A 108 -1.86 19.42 15.94
CA LEU A 108 -1.46 19.78 17.29
C LEU A 108 -0.03 20.33 17.33
N ALA A 109 0.91 19.70 16.61
CA ALA A 109 2.29 20.19 16.47
C ALA A 109 2.33 21.62 15.92
N ARG A 110 1.56 21.86 14.85
CA ARG A 110 1.46 23.18 14.23
C ARG A 110 0.94 24.23 15.21
N SER A 111 -0.04 23.90 16.06
CA SER A 111 -0.57 24.83 17.05
C SER A 111 0.41 25.18 18.18
N MET A 112 1.47 24.39 18.39
CA MET A 112 2.54 24.65 19.34
C MET A 112 3.59 25.62 18.80
N LEU A 113 3.56 25.96 17.50
CA LEU A 113 4.56 26.77 16.83
C LEU A 113 4.05 28.19 16.55
N PRO A 114 4.94 29.22 16.62
CA PRO A 114 4.61 30.56 16.15
C PRO A 114 4.17 30.55 14.67
N PRO A 115 3.23 31.42 14.24
CA PRO A 115 2.71 31.43 12.88
C PRO A 115 3.77 31.39 11.77
N ALA A 116 4.90 32.08 11.97
CA ALA A 116 5.99 32.14 11.00
C ALA A 116 6.80 30.85 10.87
N GLN A 117 6.64 29.90 11.80
CA GLN A 117 7.34 28.61 11.83
C GLN A 117 6.40 27.42 11.57
N GLN A 118 5.13 27.70 11.26
CA GLN A 118 4.13 26.65 11.03
C GLN A 118 4.29 26.03 9.65
N PRO A 119 4.60 24.72 9.54
CA PRO A 119 4.62 24.03 8.26
C PRO A 119 3.21 23.87 7.69
N ARG A 120 3.09 23.67 6.39
CA ARG A 120 1.85 23.25 5.74
C ARG A 120 1.62 21.77 5.99
N VAL A 121 0.38 21.40 6.31
CA VAL A 121 -0.01 20.01 6.60
C VAL A 121 -0.69 19.40 5.37
N VAL A 122 -0.09 18.35 4.83
CA VAL A 122 -0.65 17.51 3.77
C VAL A 122 -0.99 16.14 4.33
N THR A 123 -2.24 15.70 4.17
CA THR A 123 -2.71 14.41 4.69
C THR A 123 -3.06 13.46 3.55
N THR A 124 -2.42 12.28 3.52
CA THR A 124 -2.75 11.20 2.57
C THR A 124 -3.57 10.11 3.25
N LEU A 125 -4.75 9.85 2.71
CA LEU A 125 -5.67 8.80 3.16
C LEU A 125 -5.33 7.45 2.51
N HIS A 126 -5.34 6.38 3.32
CA HIS A 126 -5.03 5.02 2.88
C HIS A 126 -6.20 4.03 2.97
N GLY A 127 -7.30 4.43 3.58
CA GLY A 127 -8.54 3.64 3.62
C GLY A 127 -8.98 3.26 5.04
N THR A 128 -8.13 2.69 5.87
CA THR A 128 -8.49 2.30 7.26
C THR A 128 -9.04 3.49 8.05
N ASP A 129 -8.46 4.65 7.88
CA ASP A 129 -8.89 5.94 8.47
C ASP A 129 -10.30 6.36 8.03
N THR A 130 -10.71 6.02 6.83
CA THR A 130 -12.04 6.36 6.30
C THR A 130 -13.03 5.21 6.48
N THR A 131 -12.69 4.03 5.97
CA THR A 131 -13.66 2.91 5.84
C THR A 131 -13.91 2.18 7.15
N LEU A 132 -12.93 2.15 8.05
CA LEU A 132 -13.03 1.50 9.36
C LEU A 132 -13.23 2.55 10.47
N LEU A 133 -12.22 3.40 10.69
CA LEU A 133 -12.24 4.35 11.80
C LEU A 133 -13.21 5.52 11.56
N GLY A 134 -13.44 5.91 10.31
CA GLY A 134 -14.38 6.98 9.97
C GLY A 134 -15.84 6.68 10.34
N ARG A 135 -16.20 5.40 10.45
CA ARG A 135 -17.54 4.96 10.91
C ARG A 135 -17.67 4.89 12.43
N ASP A 136 -16.55 4.91 13.14
CA ASP A 136 -16.54 4.85 14.59
C ASP A 136 -16.86 6.21 15.19
N ALA A 137 -17.83 6.24 16.11
CA ALA A 137 -18.30 7.48 16.74
C ALA A 137 -17.20 8.19 17.57
N HIS A 138 -16.20 7.45 18.04
CA HIS A 138 -15.09 8.01 18.84
C HIS A 138 -13.96 8.56 17.96
N TYR A 139 -13.79 8.07 16.71
CA TYR A 139 -12.75 8.53 15.78
C TYR A 139 -13.27 9.48 14.70
N GLY A 140 -14.49 9.29 14.21
CA GLY A 140 -15.05 10.08 13.11
C GLY A 140 -14.97 11.59 13.29
N PRO A 141 -15.34 12.16 14.45
CA PRO A 141 -15.19 13.61 14.69
C PRO A 141 -13.75 14.10 14.63
N ALA A 142 -12.79 13.34 15.18
CA ALA A 142 -11.37 13.70 15.13
C ALA A 142 -10.81 13.63 13.70
N ILE A 143 -11.23 12.63 12.91
CA ILE A 143 -10.85 12.50 11.51
C ILE A 143 -11.38 13.70 10.70
N ARG A 144 -12.67 14.04 10.83
CA ARG A 144 -13.25 15.22 10.16
C ARG A 144 -12.51 16.50 10.50
N HIS A 145 -12.19 16.70 11.78
CA HIS A 145 -11.42 17.86 12.24
C HIS A 145 -10.02 17.88 11.61
N ALA A 146 -9.32 16.75 11.66
CA ALA A 146 -7.98 16.63 11.07
C ALA A 146 -7.98 16.94 9.56
N LEU A 147 -8.96 16.42 8.84
CA LEU A 147 -9.11 16.72 7.41
C LEU A 147 -9.43 18.21 7.19
N ALA A 148 -10.34 18.79 7.97
CA ALA A 148 -10.70 20.21 7.84
C ALA A 148 -9.51 21.15 8.08
N CYS A 149 -8.62 20.80 9.01
CA CYS A 149 -7.45 21.60 9.37
C CYS A 149 -6.20 21.34 8.52
N SER A 150 -6.17 20.31 7.67
CA SER A 150 -5.06 20.07 6.74
C SER A 150 -5.09 21.11 5.61
N ASP A 151 -3.92 21.54 5.11
CA ASP A 151 -3.84 22.47 3.97
C ASP A 151 -4.21 21.78 2.65
N ALA A 152 -3.88 20.49 2.52
CA ALA A 152 -4.38 19.62 1.45
C ALA A 152 -4.66 18.21 1.97
N VAL A 153 -5.61 17.54 1.32
CA VAL A 153 -5.90 16.12 1.54
C VAL A 153 -5.76 15.39 0.22
N THR A 154 -5.09 14.24 0.25
CA THR A 154 -5.00 13.33 -0.89
C THR A 154 -5.56 11.96 -0.55
N ALA A 155 -6.04 11.24 -1.55
CA ALA A 155 -6.50 9.87 -1.43
C ALA A 155 -5.82 8.99 -2.50
N VAL A 156 -5.56 7.73 -2.16
CA VAL A 156 -4.85 6.79 -3.04
C VAL A 156 -5.69 6.29 -4.23
N SER A 157 -6.98 6.62 -4.27
CA SER A 157 -7.88 6.29 -5.37
C SER A 157 -9.10 7.21 -5.40
N GLY A 158 -9.78 7.27 -6.54
CA GLY A 158 -11.08 7.93 -6.69
C GLY A 158 -12.14 7.27 -5.80
N PHE A 159 -12.13 5.94 -5.73
CA PHE A 159 -12.99 5.20 -4.81
C PHE A 159 -12.82 5.69 -3.36
N LEU A 160 -11.60 5.80 -2.86
CA LEU A 160 -11.37 6.22 -1.48
C LEU A 160 -11.78 7.68 -1.25
N ARG A 161 -11.53 8.57 -2.21
CA ARG A 161 -12.03 9.95 -2.16
C ARG A 161 -13.54 9.97 -2.01
N ASP A 162 -14.27 9.25 -2.86
CA ASP A 162 -15.72 9.25 -2.89
C ASP A 162 -16.31 8.63 -1.62
N GLU A 163 -15.71 7.55 -1.12
CA GLU A 163 -16.05 6.96 0.18
C GLU A 163 -15.78 7.91 1.35
N THR A 164 -14.70 8.69 1.30
CA THR A 164 -14.40 9.71 2.32
C THR A 164 -15.47 10.78 2.34
N HIS A 165 -15.86 11.33 1.20
CA HIS A 165 -16.96 12.29 1.12
C HIS A 165 -18.26 11.71 1.65
N ARG A 166 -18.59 10.48 1.24
CA ARG A 166 -19.84 9.81 1.63
C ARG A 166 -19.91 9.49 3.13
N LEU A 167 -18.84 8.93 3.72
CA LEU A 167 -18.84 8.43 5.10
C LEU A 167 -18.60 9.55 6.13
N LEU A 168 -17.71 10.47 5.81
CA LEU A 168 -17.31 11.53 6.75
C LEU A 168 -18.05 12.84 6.51
N GLN A 169 -18.82 12.95 5.43
CA GLN A 169 -19.57 14.16 5.07
C GLN A 169 -18.67 15.41 5.07
N VAL A 170 -17.45 15.28 4.57
CA VAL A 170 -16.51 16.38 4.45
C VAL A 170 -16.71 17.08 3.11
N ASP A 171 -16.92 18.40 3.14
CA ASP A 171 -17.09 19.23 1.95
C ASP A 171 -15.78 20.00 1.67
N ARG A 172 -14.79 19.28 1.17
CA ARG A 172 -13.50 19.87 0.75
C ARG A 172 -12.89 19.07 -0.39
N PRO A 173 -12.08 19.69 -1.25
CA PRO A 173 -11.36 18.97 -2.30
C PRO A 173 -10.42 17.91 -1.71
N ILE A 174 -10.42 16.72 -2.31
CA ILE A 174 -9.50 15.62 -2.03
C ILE A 174 -8.84 15.26 -3.36
N ASP A 175 -7.53 15.47 -3.46
CA ASP A 175 -6.78 15.13 -4.66
C ASP A 175 -6.58 13.61 -4.74
N VAL A 176 -6.85 13.02 -5.89
CA VAL A 176 -6.55 11.60 -6.11
C VAL A 176 -5.13 11.47 -6.61
N ILE A 177 -4.25 10.90 -5.80
CA ILE A 177 -2.87 10.55 -6.16
C ILE A 177 -2.68 9.06 -5.90
N HIS A 178 -2.65 8.28 -6.98
CA HIS A 178 -2.49 6.84 -6.88
C HIS A 178 -1.16 6.46 -6.25
N ASN A 179 -1.10 5.27 -5.67
CA ASN A 179 0.16 4.69 -5.23
C ASN A 179 1.06 4.39 -6.43
N PHE A 180 2.35 4.35 -6.18
CA PHE A 180 3.35 3.90 -7.11
C PHE A 180 4.20 2.78 -6.49
N PHE A 181 4.92 2.06 -7.33
CA PHE A 181 5.86 1.05 -6.88
C PHE A 181 7.13 1.11 -7.74
N THR A 182 8.29 1.11 -7.08
CA THR A 182 9.60 1.00 -7.70
C THR A 182 10.16 -0.38 -7.38
N PRO A 183 10.12 -1.33 -8.34
CA PRO A 183 10.56 -2.69 -8.10
C PRO A 183 12.07 -2.74 -7.87
N ARG A 184 12.50 -3.53 -6.88
CA ARG A 184 13.90 -3.89 -6.69
C ARG A 184 14.23 -5.11 -7.57
N PRO A 185 15.45 -5.21 -8.12
CA PRO A 185 15.83 -6.40 -8.87
C PRO A 185 15.78 -7.64 -7.96
N PRO A 186 15.16 -8.75 -8.41
CA PRO A 186 15.18 -9.99 -7.67
C PRO A 186 16.62 -10.53 -7.59
N ARG A 187 17.02 -11.07 -6.44
CA ARG A 187 18.35 -11.65 -6.26
C ARG A 187 18.44 -13.06 -6.85
N ARG A 188 17.34 -13.80 -6.79
CA ARG A 188 17.22 -15.18 -7.34
C ARG A 188 16.42 -15.18 -8.61
N GLY A 189 16.83 -16.04 -9.56
CA GLY A 189 16.15 -16.19 -10.83
C GLY A 189 14.80 -16.92 -10.71
N ARG A 190 13.94 -16.72 -11.70
CA ARG A 190 12.60 -17.36 -11.78
C ARG A 190 12.65 -18.87 -11.60
N ASP A 191 13.55 -19.55 -12.33
CA ASP A 191 13.62 -21.04 -12.32
C ASP A 191 14.16 -21.57 -11.01
N GLU A 192 15.02 -20.83 -10.32
CA GLU A 192 15.55 -21.18 -9.01
C GLU A 192 14.44 -21.17 -7.94
N VAL A 193 13.66 -20.07 -7.90
CA VAL A 193 12.53 -19.92 -6.97
C VAL A 193 11.46 -20.99 -7.24
N ARG A 194 11.11 -21.23 -8.50
CA ARG A 194 10.13 -22.27 -8.87
C ARG A 194 10.58 -23.67 -8.49
N ARG A 195 11.86 -23.99 -8.69
CA ARG A 195 12.43 -25.29 -8.29
C ARG A 195 12.39 -25.49 -6.78
N GLU A 196 12.76 -24.48 -6.01
CA GLU A 196 12.67 -24.52 -4.53
C GLU A 196 11.24 -24.74 -4.05
N LEU A 197 10.27 -24.13 -4.73
CA LEU A 197 8.84 -24.27 -4.41
C LEU A 197 8.22 -25.57 -4.96
N GLY A 198 8.99 -26.40 -5.69
CA GLY A 198 8.46 -27.61 -6.32
C GLY A 198 7.42 -27.35 -7.40
N VAL A 199 7.46 -26.19 -8.04
CA VAL A 199 6.63 -25.88 -9.22
C VAL A 199 7.29 -26.51 -10.44
N ARG A 200 6.59 -27.46 -11.09
CA ARG A 200 7.11 -28.24 -12.21
C ARG A 200 7.04 -27.44 -13.51
N ASP A 201 7.77 -27.91 -14.52
CA ASP A 201 7.65 -27.38 -15.86
C ASP A 201 6.22 -27.57 -16.39
N GLY A 202 5.64 -26.51 -16.96
CA GLY A 202 4.27 -26.51 -17.44
C GLY A 202 3.20 -26.19 -16.37
N GLU A 203 3.51 -26.27 -15.07
CA GLU A 203 2.60 -25.81 -14.02
C GLU A 203 2.58 -24.27 -13.93
N ALA A 204 1.40 -23.69 -13.77
CA ALA A 204 1.28 -22.27 -13.47
C ALA A 204 1.54 -22.00 -11.97
N MET A 205 2.33 -20.99 -11.66
CA MET A 205 2.51 -20.50 -10.29
C MET A 205 1.52 -19.36 -10.02
N LEU A 206 0.48 -19.66 -9.25
CA LEU A 206 -0.44 -18.67 -8.71
C LEU A 206 0.20 -18.03 -7.48
N LEU A 207 0.10 -16.72 -7.33
CA LEU A 207 0.67 -16.00 -6.19
C LEU A 207 -0.41 -15.17 -5.48
N HIS A 208 -0.55 -15.36 -4.18
CA HIS A 208 -1.24 -14.45 -3.29
C HIS A 208 -0.25 -13.88 -2.27
N HIS A 209 -0.23 -12.56 -2.09
CA HIS A 209 0.55 -11.95 -1.02
C HIS A 209 -0.24 -10.87 -0.30
N SER A 210 -0.35 -11.02 1.00
CA SER A 210 -1.08 -10.09 1.86
C SER A 210 -0.78 -10.32 3.34
N ASN A 211 -1.30 -9.44 4.19
CA ASN A 211 -1.29 -9.61 5.65
C ASN A 211 -2.43 -10.48 6.18
N LEU A 212 -3.08 -11.25 5.34
CA LEU A 212 -4.15 -12.21 5.65
C LEU A 212 -5.32 -11.69 6.52
N ARG A 213 -5.51 -10.37 6.60
CA ARG A 213 -6.66 -9.80 7.34
C ARG A 213 -7.98 -10.34 6.78
N PRO A 214 -9.07 -10.40 7.58
CA PRO A 214 -10.35 -10.96 7.15
C PRO A 214 -10.86 -10.39 5.82
N LEU A 215 -10.66 -9.09 5.56
CA LEU A 215 -11.05 -8.43 4.32
C LEU A 215 -10.34 -8.99 3.06
N LYS A 216 -9.23 -9.74 3.22
CA LYS A 216 -8.51 -10.37 2.10
C LYS A 216 -9.19 -11.65 1.61
N ARG A 217 -10.13 -12.18 2.41
CA ARG A 217 -10.98 -13.32 2.07
C ARG A 217 -10.18 -14.53 1.56
N VAL A 218 -9.21 -14.95 2.39
CA VAL A 218 -8.39 -16.16 2.10
C VAL A 218 -9.26 -17.42 2.02
N ASP A 219 -10.39 -17.46 2.72
CA ASP A 219 -11.44 -18.47 2.59
C ASP A 219 -11.91 -18.57 1.13
N LEU A 220 -12.35 -17.47 0.54
CA LEU A 220 -12.80 -17.40 -0.86
C LEU A 220 -11.68 -17.77 -1.85
N LEU A 221 -10.43 -17.35 -1.56
CA LEU A 221 -9.26 -17.68 -2.36
C LEU A 221 -9.07 -19.20 -2.43
N LEU A 222 -9.08 -19.88 -1.28
CA LEU A 222 -8.92 -21.35 -1.21
C LEU A 222 -10.08 -22.07 -1.87
N GLU A 223 -11.31 -21.63 -1.64
CA GLU A 223 -12.50 -22.19 -2.31
C GLU A 223 -12.44 -22.08 -3.84
N ALA A 224 -12.04 -20.92 -4.36
CA ALA A 224 -11.91 -20.71 -5.80
C ALA A 224 -10.82 -21.61 -6.40
N VAL A 225 -9.65 -21.68 -5.77
CA VAL A 225 -8.53 -22.51 -6.21
C VAL A 225 -8.88 -23.99 -6.17
N ALA A 226 -9.66 -24.47 -5.20
CA ALA A 226 -10.14 -25.85 -5.12
C ALA A 226 -11.06 -26.25 -6.30
N ARG A 227 -11.68 -25.29 -6.96
CA ARG A 227 -12.58 -25.51 -8.12
C ARG A 227 -11.85 -25.53 -9.45
N VAL A 228 -10.61 -25.03 -9.53
CA VAL A 228 -9.79 -24.98 -10.77
C VAL A 228 -9.55 -26.38 -11.35
N ARG A 229 -9.70 -26.53 -12.68
CA ARG A 229 -9.46 -27.76 -13.42
C ARG A 229 -8.56 -27.50 -14.65
N PRO A 230 -7.60 -28.40 -14.98
CA PRO A 230 -7.21 -29.58 -14.22
C PRO A 230 -6.45 -29.22 -12.93
N ARG A 231 -6.58 -30.06 -11.94
CA ARG A 231 -5.93 -29.83 -10.64
C ARG A 231 -4.39 -29.86 -10.71
N GLU A 232 -3.84 -30.60 -11.67
CA GLU A 232 -2.39 -30.80 -11.82
C GLU A 232 -1.66 -29.62 -12.49
N GLY A 233 -2.40 -28.64 -13.02
CA GLY A 233 -1.84 -27.57 -13.85
C GLY A 233 -1.27 -26.36 -13.08
N PHE A 234 -1.27 -26.38 -11.74
CA PHE A 234 -0.83 -25.21 -10.97
C PHE A 234 -0.35 -25.52 -9.54
N LYS A 235 0.37 -24.58 -8.98
CA LYS A 235 0.63 -24.42 -7.54
C LYS A 235 0.18 -23.05 -7.08
N LEU A 236 -0.38 -22.95 -5.87
CA LEU A 236 -0.67 -21.69 -5.19
C LEU A 236 0.41 -21.39 -4.17
N VAL A 237 1.10 -20.29 -4.33
CA VAL A 237 2.05 -19.76 -3.35
C VAL A 237 1.38 -18.62 -2.59
N VAL A 238 1.38 -18.71 -1.27
CA VAL A 238 0.85 -17.69 -0.37
C VAL A 238 2.01 -17.08 0.41
N LEU A 239 2.27 -15.79 0.17
CA LEU A 239 3.18 -15.02 1.01
C LEU A 239 2.35 -14.34 2.08
N ALA A 240 2.49 -14.82 3.29
CA ALA A 240 1.69 -14.47 4.45
C ALA A 240 2.43 -13.47 5.35
N GLY A 241 1.89 -12.27 5.52
CA GLY A 241 2.40 -11.29 6.48
C GLY A 241 2.00 -11.60 7.93
N GLU A 242 0.93 -12.39 8.10
CA GLU A 242 0.42 -12.91 9.38
C GLU A 242 0.44 -14.45 9.35
N PRO A 243 0.33 -15.15 10.49
CA PRO A 243 0.29 -16.60 10.53
C PRO A 243 -0.81 -17.21 9.65
N PHE A 244 -0.45 -18.20 8.84
CA PHE A 244 -1.38 -18.90 7.94
C PHE A 244 -2.11 -20.07 8.64
N GLU A 245 -1.69 -20.46 9.83
CA GLU A 245 -2.26 -21.59 10.59
C GLU A 245 -3.80 -21.59 10.64
N PRO A 246 -4.52 -20.47 10.83
CA PRO A 246 -6.00 -20.47 10.86
C PRO A 246 -6.67 -21.07 9.60
N PHE A 247 -5.98 -21.08 8.46
CA PHE A 247 -6.49 -21.59 7.17
C PHE A 247 -6.04 -23.04 6.88
N ALA A 248 -5.22 -23.65 7.72
CA ALA A 248 -4.69 -24.99 7.49
C ALA A 248 -5.78 -26.07 7.44
N SER A 249 -6.86 -25.91 8.21
CA SER A 249 -8.03 -26.81 8.17
C SER A 249 -8.77 -26.73 6.84
N ASP A 250 -8.89 -25.54 6.25
CA ASP A 250 -9.55 -25.35 4.96
C ASP A 250 -8.72 -25.94 3.81
N VAL A 251 -7.39 -25.83 3.86
CA VAL A 251 -6.50 -26.49 2.88
C VAL A 251 -6.75 -28.00 2.85
N ARG A 252 -6.85 -28.65 4.02
CA ARG A 252 -7.15 -30.11 4.13
C ARG A 252 -8.58 -30.42 3.65
N ARG A 253 -9.58 -29.69 4.16
CA ARG A 253 -10.98 -29.89 3.80
C ARG A 253 -11.23 -29.79 2.29
N LEU A 254 -10.52 -28.87 1.61
CA LEU A 254 -10.66 -28.61 0.19
C LEU A 254 -9.75 -29.51 -0.69
N GLY A 255 -8.93 -30.37 -0.10
CA GLY A 255 -8.02 -31.25 -0.82
C GLY A 255 -6.93 -30.51 -1.58
N LEU A 256 -6.41 -29.44 -1.00
CA LEU A 256 -5.36 -28.59 -1.57
C LEU A 256 -3.97 -28.90 -1.01
N GLU A 257 -3.82 -29.95 -0.22
CA GLU A 257 -2.55 -30.39 0.33
C GLU A 257 -1.54 -30.67 -0.79
N GLY A 258 -0.31 -30.22 -0.61
CA GLY A 258 0.75 -30.29 -1.62
C GLY A 258 0.58 -29.36 -2.83
N ARG A 259 -0.51 -28.57 -2.90
CA ARG A 259 -0.72 -27.53 -3.92
C ARG A 259 -0.56 -26.13 -3.38
N VAL A 260 -0.90 -25.92 -2.11
CA VAL A 260 -0.70 -24.67 -1.41
C VAL A 260 0.65 -24.70 -0.72
N ILE A 261 1.47 -23.71 -1.04
CA ILE A 261 2.80 -23.50 -0.49
C ILE A 261 2.80 -22.17 0.24
N VAL A 262 3.07 -22.19 1.53
CA VAL A 262 3.07 -20.98 2.36
C VAL A 262 4.49 -20.54 2.66
N ARG A 263 4.72 -19.25 2.59
CA ARG A 263 5.92 -18.58 3.06
C ARG A 263 5.51 -17.40 3.93
N GLU A 264 5.93 -17.39 5.17
CA GLU A 264 5.61 -16.34 6.13
C GLU A 264 6.77 -15.34 6.25
N LYS A 265 6.45 -14.07 6.50
CA LYS A 265 7.42 -13.00 6.78
C LYS A 265 8.50 -12.86 5.71
N VAL A 266 8.11 -12.93 4.43
CA VAL A 266 9.02 -12.79 3.29
C VAL A 266 9.38 -11.32 3.11
N ASN A 267 10.67 -11.01 3.06
CA ASN A 267 11.19 -9.66 2.80
C ASN A 267 11.44 -9.41 1.30
N GLU A 268 11.89 -10.43 0.56
CA GLU A 268 12.21 -10.38 -0.87
C GLU A 268 11.01 -10.82 -1.72
N VAL A 269 9.89 -10.09 -1.63
CA VAL A 269 8.64 -10.42 -2.36
C VAL A 269 8.86 -10.39 -3.86
N GLU A 270 9.78 -9.53 -4.33
CA GLU A 270 10.11 -9.36 -5.75
C GLU A 270 10.55 -10.65 -6.43
N GLU A 271 11.22 -11.57 -5.71
CA GLU A 271 11.64 -12.87 -6.24
C GLU A 271 10.44 -13.77 -6.60
N TYR A 272 9.43 -13.77 -5.74
CA TYR A 272 8.20 -14.54 -5.95
C TYR A 272 7.32 -13.90 -7.03
N LEU A 273 7.27 -12.58 -7.08
CA LEU A 273 6.55 -11.85 -8.13
C LEU A 273 7.15 -12.12 -9.52
N ALA A 274 8.49 -12.15 -9.63
CA ALA A 274 9.19 -12.50 -10.86
C ALA A 274 9.00 -13.98 -11.24
N ALA A 275 8.80 -14.86 -10.27
CA ALA A 275 8.57 -16.28 -10.50
C ALA A 275 7.10 -16.63 -10.83
N ALA A 276 6.15 -15.78 -10.46
CA ALA A 276 4.73 -16.01 -10.62
C ALA A 276 4.24 -15.92 -12.07
N ASP A 277 3.14 -16.60 -12.34
CA ASP A 277 2.41 -16.56 -13.62
C ASP A 277 1.13 -15.75 -13.52
N ILE A 278 0.42 -15.81 -12.39
CA ILE A 278 -0.86 -15.15 -12.15
C ILE A 278 -0.90 -14.70 -10.68
N ALA A 279 -1.16 -13.43 -10.45
CA ALA A 279 -1.47 -12.94 -9.10
C ALA A 279 -2.97 -13.12 -8.81
N LEU A 280 -3.32 -13.49 -7.58
CA LEU A 280 -4.70 -13.75 -7.19
C LEU A 280 -5.08 -12.88 -5.99
N VAL A 281 -6.14 -12.08 -6.15
CA VAL A 281 -6.67 -11.18 -5.11
C VAL A 281 -8.18 -11.37 -4.98
N THR A 282 -8.61 -11.80 -3.80
CA THR A 282 -10.02 -12.13 -3.49
C THR A 282 -10.66 -11.16 -2.50
N SER A 283 -10.03 -10.02 -2.27
CA SER A 283 -10.44 -9.04 -1.26
C SER A 283 -11.90 -8.61 -1.38
N GLU A 284 -12.53 -8.37 -0.23
CA GLU A 284 -13.87 -7.81 -0.12
C GLU A 284 -13.86 -6.29 -0.38
N THR A 285 -12.79 -5.64 0.00
CA THR A 285 -12.57 -4.21 -0.26
C THR A 285 -11.10 -3.87 -0.32
N GLU A 286 -10.74 -2.92 -1.16
CA GLU A 286 -9.39 -2.39 -1.32
C GLU A 286 -9.45 -0.90 -1.60
N SER A 287 -8.60 -0.12 -0.94
CA SER A 287 -8.49 1.29 -1.27
C SER A 287 -7.76 1.53 -2.59
N PHE A 288 -6.76 0.70 -2.92
CA PHE A 288 -5.99 0.74 -4.17
C PHE A 288 -5.54 -0.64 -4.60
N CYS A 289 -5.01 -1.44 -3.70
CA CYS A 289 -4.39 -2.76 -3.88
C CYS A 289 -2.97 -2.70 -4.45
N LEU A 290 -2.00 -2.38 -3.58
CA LEU A 290 -0.58 -2.30 -3.96
C LEU A 290 -0.06 -3.64 -4.48
N SER A 291 -0.52 -4.77 -3.94
CA SER A 291 -0.11 -6.12 -4.38
C SER A 291 -0.39 -6.39 -5.87
N ILE A 292 -1.46 -5.83 -6.42
CA ILE A 292 -1.72 -5.90 -7.87
C ILE A 292 -0.68 -5.08 -8.64
N LEU A 293 -0.39 -3.85 -8.20
CA LEU A 293 0.60 -3.01 -8.85
C LEU A 293 2.01 -3.65 -8.81
N GLU A 294 2.37 -4.24 -7.68
CA GLU A 294 3.62 -4.99 -7.52
C GLU A 294 3.70 -6.11 -8.55
N ALA A 295 2.65 -6.95 -8.69
CA ALA A 295 2.60 -8.01 -9.68
C ALA A 295 2.70 -7.47 -11.13
N MET A 296 2.00 -6.39 -11.44
CA MET A 296 2.06 -5.74 -12.75
C MET A 296 3.48 -5.31 -13.13
N CYS A 297 4.28 -4.84 -12.18
CA CYS A 297 5.67 -4.44 -12.44
C CYS A 297 6.54 -5.62 -12.90
N PHE A 298 6.19 -6.85 -12.56
CA PHE A 298 6.86 -8.08 -12.98
C PHE A 298 6.15 -8.81 -14.15
N ALA A 299 5.32 -8.10 -14.89
CA ALA A 299 4.53 -8.68 -16.01
C ALA A 299 3.66 -9.88 -15.57
N CYS A 300 3.24 -9.93 -14.30
CA CYS A 300 2.34 -10.93 -13.75
C CYS A 300 0.91 -10.37 -13.77
N PRO A 301 0.02 -10.88 -14.65
CA PRO A 301 -1.37 -10.44 -14.70
C PRO A 301 -2.12 -10.93 -13.47
N SER A 302 -3.15 -10.18 -13.05
CA SER A 302 -3.94 -10.51 -11.86
C SER A 302 -5.33 -11.01 -12.24
N VAL A 303 -5.82 -12.01 -11.49
CA VAL A 303 -7.26 -12.29 -11.33
C VAL A 303 -7.68 -11.68 -10.00
N ALA A 304 -8.60 -10.71 -10.04
CA ALA A 304 -8.96 -9.95 -8.86
C ALA A 304 -10.46 -9.68 -8.76
N THR A 305 -10.97 -9.56 -7.54
CA THR A 305 -12.35 -9.11 -7.31
C THR A 305 -12.52 -7.65 -7.74
N ARG A 306 -13.67 -7.35 -8.35
CA ARG A 306 -14.04 -6.00 -8.82
C ARG A 306 -14.56 -5.17 -7.64
N VAL A 307 -13.68 -4.75 -6.75
CA VAL A 307 -14.03 -4.01 -5.53
C VAL A 307 -13.14 -2.79 -5.32
N GLY A 308 -13.69 -1.77 -4.69
CA GLY A 308 -12.93 -0.60 -4.26
C GLY A 308 -12.14 0.07 -5.39
N GLY A 309 -10.88 0.37 -5.11
CA GLY A 309 -9.95 0.98 -6.06
C GLY A 309 -9.30 0.01 -7.05
N ILE A 310 -9.55 -1.31 -6.97
CA ILE A 310 -8.96 -2.29 -7.91
C ILE A 310 -9.25 -1.96 -9.38
N PRO A 311 -10.47 -1.54 -9.78
CA PRO A 311 -10.77 -1.16 -11.16
C PRO A 311 -9.99 0.06 -11.68
N GLU A 312 -9.39 0.85 -10.80
CA GLU A 312 -8.51 1.96 -11.19
C GLU A 312 -7.10 1.46 -11.55
N VAL A 313 -6.67 0.34 -10.95
CA VAL A 313 -5.38 -0.30 -11.19
C VAL A 313 -5.42 -1.20 -12.42
N ILE A 314 -6.40 -2.11 -12.48
CA ILE A 314 -6.57 -3.07 -13.58
C ILE A 314 -7.45 -2.47 -14.68
N GLU A 315 -6.97 -2.50 -15.91
CA GLU A 315 -7.80 -2.36 -17.11
C GLU A 315 -8.35 -3.76 -17.48
N ALA A 316 -9.66 -3.96 -17.24
CA ALA A 316 -10.29 -5.24 -17.38
C ALA A 316 -10.04 -5.87 -18.75
N ASP A 317 -9.77 -7.17 -18.78
CA ASP A 317 -9.49 -8.02 -19.96
C ASP A 317 -8.21 -7.66 -20.73
N ARG A 318 -7.54 -6.55 -20.39
CA ARG A 318 -6.29 -6.10 -21.00
C ARG A 318 -5.07 -6.30 -20.09
N SER A 319 -5.14 -5.82 -18.84
CA SER A 319 -4.04 -5.91 -17.88
C SER A 319 -4.32 -6.82 -16.68
N GLY A 320 -5.45 -7.52 -16.69
CA GLY A 320 -5.90 -8.46 -15.68
C GLY A 320 -7.38 -8.78 -15.85
N LEU A 321 -7.88 -9.75 -15.10
CA LEU A 321 -9.27 -10.15 -15.09
C LEU A 321 -9.95 -9.67 -13.80
N LEU A 322 -11.10 -9.01 -13.96
CA LEU A 322 -11.92 -8.54 -12.84
C LEU A 322 -13.19 -9.39 -12.74
N VAL A 323 -13.38 -10.02 -11.59
CA VAL A 323 -14.54 -10.90 -11.31
C VAL A 323 -15.40 -10.31 -10.19
N PRO A 324 -16.70 -10.61 -10.14
CA PRO A 324 -17.55 -10.19 -9.03
C PRO A 324 -17.04 -10.76 -7.69
N PHE A 325 -17.19 -9.99 -6.62
CA PHE A 325 -16.87 -10.45 -5.27
C PHE A 325 -17.81 -11.57 -4.81
N GLY A 326 -17.24 -12.56 -4.12
CA GLY A 326 -17.99 -13.69 -3.57
C GLY A 326 -18.20 -14.86 -4.54
N GLU A 327 -17.87 -14.70 -5.82
CA GLU A 327 -18.11 -15.71 -6.85
C GLU A 327 -16.89 -16.61 -7.08
N ALA A 328 -16.69 -17.63 -6.23
CA ALA A 328 -15.58 -18.57 -6.34
C ALA A 328 -15.50 -19.27 -7.70
N ASP A 329 -16.66 -19.60 -8.34
CA ASP A 329 -16.69 -20.21 -9.67
C ASP A 329 -16.23 -19.26 -10.78
N ALA A 330 -16.52 -17.96 -10.67
CA ALA A 330 -16.04 -16.96 -11.62
C ALA A 330 -14.52 -16.80 -11.50
N ILE A 331 -13.98 -16.77 -10.28
CA ILE A 331 -12.55 -16.73 -10.02
C ILE A 331 -11.88 -17.99 -10.61
N ALA A 332 -12.44 -19.18 -10.35
CA ALA A 332 -11.90 -20.44 -10.86
C ALA A 332 -11.86 -20.44 -12.40
N ARG A 333 -12.95 -20.05 -13.08
CA ARG A 333 -12.99 -19.95 -14.55
C ARG A 333 -11.94 -18.97 -15.11
N ALA A 334 -11.76 -17.82 -14.45
CA ALA A 334 -10.76 -16.83 -14.84
C ALA A 334 -9.33 -17.38 -14.70
N LEU A 335 -9.05 -18.12 -13.62
CA LEU A 335 -7.77 -18.81 -13.44
C LEU A 335 -7.55 -19.89 -14.49
N GLU A 336 -8.56 -20.74 -14.75
CA GLU A 336 -8.51 -21.80 -15.77
C GLU A 336 -8.21 -21.23 -17.16
N ASP A 337 -8.84 -20.12 -17.52
CA ASP A 337 -8.59 -19.46 -18.79
C ASP A 337 -7.11 -19.04 -18.93
N LEU A 338 -6.55 -18.36 -17.94
CA LEU A 338 -5.15 -17.94 -17.99
C LEU A 338 -4.15 -19.10 -17.84
N ILE A 339 -4.51 -20.19 -17.15
CA ILE A 339 -3.67 -21.39 -17.05
C ILE A 339 -3.60 -22.10 -18.40
N ARG A 340 -4.74 -22.27 -19.09
CA ARG A 340 -4.81 -22.97 -20.38
C ARG A 340 -4.27 -22.17 -21.55
N HIS A 341 -4.21 -20.84 -21.45
CA HIS A 341 -3.79 -19.95 -22.54
C HIS A 341 -2.55 -19.13 -22.17
N PRO A 342 -1.34 -19.75 -22.15
CA PRO A 342 -0.10 -19.10 -21.72
C PRO A 342 0.24 -17.87 -22.56
N ASP A 343 -0.05 -17.88 -23.88
CA ASP A 343 0.20 -16.72 -24.75
C ASP A 343 -0.69 -15.52 -24.38
N ARG A 344 -1.97 -15.76 -24.09
CA ARG A 344 -2.89 -14.73 -23.60
C ARG A 344 -2.41 -14.17 -22.25
N ARG A 345 -2.04 -15.07 -21.34
CA ARG A 345 -1.48 -14.70 -20.03
C ARG A 345 -0.25 -13.83 -20.18
N ALA A 346 0.69 -14.21 -21.04
CA ALA A 346 1.90 -13.44 -21.29
C ALA A 346 1.60 -12.07 -21.93
N ALA A 347 0.67 -12.01 -22.89
CA ALA A 347 0.24 -10.74 -23.50
C ALA A 347 -0.40 -9.80 -22.46
N MET A 348 -1.28 -10.33 -21.60
CA MET A 348 -1.92 -9.60 -20.51
C MET A 348 -0.89 -9.11 -19.49
N GLY A 349 0.11 -9.92 -19.17
CA GLY A 349 1.21 -9.54 -18.28
C GLY A 349 2.04 -8.37 -18.84
N ARG A 350 2.36 -8.40 -20.14
CA ARG A 350 3.05 -7.28 -20.78
C ARG A 350 2.22 -5.99 -20.75
N ALA A 351 0.94 -6.08 -21.04
CA ALA A 351 0.04 -4.93 -20.97
C ALA A 351 -0.09 -4.39 -19.53
N ALA A 352 -0.09 -5.27 -18.52
CA ALA A 352 -0.06 -4.90 -17.12
C ALA A 352 1.22 -4.11 -16.77
N GLN A 353 2.38 -4.62 -17.19
CA GLN A 353 3.67 -3.95 -16.95
C GLN A 353 3.75 -2.58 -17.64
N GLU A 354 3.30 -2.49 -18.88
CA GLU A 354 3.24 -1.22 -19.59
C GLU A 354 2.36 -0.20 -18.87
N ARG A 355 1.17 -0.62 -18.43
CA ARG A 355 0.26 0.23 -17.64
C ARG A 355 0.89 0.68 -16.33
N ALA A 356 1.56 -0.23 -15.60
CA ALA A 356 2.25 0.11 -14.36
C ALA A 356 3.31 1.19 -14.58
N ARG A 357 4.16 1.04 -15.61
CA ARG A 357 5.18 2.02 -15.97
C ARG A 357 4.60 3.37 -16.39
N ALA A 358 3.54 3.35 -17.20
CA ALA A 358 2.96 4.58 -17.73
C ALA A 358 2.17 5.38 -16.68
N ARG A 359 1.49 4.72 -15.75
CA ARG A 359 0.53 5.38 -14.85
C ARG A 359 0.93 5.39 -13.38
N PHE A 360 1.74 4.43 -12.94
CA PHE A 360 2.03 4.17 -11.54
C PHE A 360 3.53 4.09 -11.23
N SER A 361 4.37 4.61 -12.12
CA SER A 361 5.79 4.81 -11.83
C SER A 361 6.01 6.02 -10.91
N ALA A 362 7.14 6.06 -10.23
CA ALA A 362 7.54 7.21 -9.43
C ALA A 362 7.55 8.51 -10.27
N ASP A 363 8.03 8.45 -11.52
CA ASP A 363 8.06 9.60 -12.43
C ASP A 363 6.67 10.13 -12.81
N ALA A 364 5.66 9.27 -12.83
CA ALA A 364 4.28 9.66 -13.09
C ALA A 364 3.57 10.22 -11.83
N ILE A 365 3.91 9.71 -10.66
CA ILE A 365 3.17 9.98 -9.42
C ILE A 365 3.82 11.08 -8.55
N VAL A 366 5.14 11.02 -8.34
CA VAL A 366 5.81 11.95 -7.41
C VAL A 366 5.63 13.42 -7.80
N PRO A 367 5.68 13.82 -9.10
CA PRO A 367 5.39 15.21 -9.50
C PRO A 367 4.00 15.71 -9.09
N ARG A 368 3.04 14.81 -8.89
CA ARG A 368 1.68 15.19 -8.42
C ARG A 368 1.71 15.59 -6.95
N TYR A 369 2.49 14.91 -6.11
CA TYR A 369 2.74 15.34 -4.73
C TYR A 369 3.48 16.67 -4.69
N GLU A 370 4.52 16.83 -5.51
CA GLU A 370 5.23 18.10 -5.64
C GLU A 370 4.30 19.25 -6.06
N SER A 371 3.33 18.99 -6.95
CA SER A 371 2.31 19.98 -7.33
C SER A 371 1.40 20.37 -6.15
N VAL A 372 1.03 19.40 -5.30
CA VAL A 372 0.27 19.69 -4.08
C VAL A 372 1.08 20.55 -3.12
N TYR A 373 2.38 20.24 -2.94
CA TYR A 373 3.26 21.02 -2.05
C TYR A 373 3.41 22.47 -2.51
N ARG A 374 3.61 22.73 -3.83
CA ARG A 374 3.63 24.10 -4.38
C ARG A 374 2.33 24.83 -4.09
N ARG A 375 1.21 24.22 -4.41
CA ARG A 375 -0.11 24.82 -4.21
C ARG A 375 -0.36 25.22 -2.76
N VAL A 376 -0.04 24.39 -1.77
CA VAL A 376 -0.25 24.73 -0.35
C VAL A 376 0.72 25.80 0.16
N ARG A 377 1.83 26.00 -0.51
CA ARG A 377 2.78 27.09 -0.24
C ARG A 377 2.41 28.40 -0.93
N GLY A 378 1.51 28.36 -1.91
CA GLY A 378 1.12 29.53 -2.70
C GLY A 378 2.09 29.83 -3.86
N GLU A 379 2.80 28.82 -4.37
CA GLU A 379 3.73 28.86 -5.50
C GLU A 379 3.10 28.38 -6.81
#